data_801fee4797a628b0c5d56d797d5b6932
#
_entry.id   801fee4797a628b0c5d56d797d5b6932
#
_cell.length_a   1.000
_cell.length_b   1.000
_cell.length_c   1.000
_cell.angle_alpha   90.00
_cell.angle_beta   90.00
_cell.angle_gamma   90.00
#
_symmetry.space_group_name_H-M   'P 1'
#
loop_
_entity.id
_entity.type
_entity.pdbx_description
1 polymer ?
#
loop_
_entity_poly.entity_id
_entity_poly.type
_entity_poly.pdbx_seq_one_letter_code
_entity_poly.pdbx_strand_id
1 'polypeptide(L)'
;TGEDTLSLHDALPICPAYLYSQLAKACPLKEEIIGDGFDMVIVRELTGGLYFGARHTEEVDGVMTAVDTLTYNEKEIRRIAVKAFDIAMKRRKKVTSVDKANVLDSSRLWRKVVEEVAKDYPEVELSHMLVDNCAMQLVMNPGQFDVVLTENMFGDILTDEGSVITGSMGLLPSASIGTYTSVFEPIHGSWPQAAGQNIANPLATVLSAAMMFEYAFNLKDEASLIRGAVDASMNANVRTADIQIDGEKSFSTSEVGNWIVDF
;
A
#
# COMPACT_ATOMS: atom_id res chain seq x y z
N THR A 1 -29.35 6.09 -16.13
CA THR A 1 -29.77 5.82 -14.80
C THR A 1 -28.59 5.20 -14.06
N GLY A 2 -27.85 6.10 -13.57
CA GLY A 2 -26.61 5.94 -12.89
C GLY A 2 -26.86 5.83 -11.41
N GLU A 3 -25.82 5.79 -10.66
CA GLU A 3 -25.71 6.34 -9.33
C GLU A 3 -25.97 5.37 -8.16
N ASP A 4 -25.46 4.14 -8.27
CA ASP A 4 -25.02 3.45 -7.06
C ASP A 4 -23.61 2.88 -7.29
N THR A 5 -22.71 3.70 -7.81
CA THR A 5 -21.28 3.51 -7.55
C THR A 5 -21.12 3.76 -6.06
N LEU A 6 -20.84 2.69 -5.30
CA LEU A 6 -20.35 2.78 -3.93
C LEU A 6 -19.38 3.96 -3.85
N SER A 7 -19.78 5.03 -3.16
CA SER A 7 -19.03 6.28 -3.13
C SER A 7 -17.78 6.05 -2.28
N LEU A 8 -16.70 5.68 -2.94
CA LEU A 8 -15.34 5.66 -2.35
C LEU A 8 -14.70 7.05 -2.32
N HIS A 9 -15.50 8.10 -2.54
CA HIS A 9 -15.00 9.49 -2.64
C HIS A 9 -14.25 10.01 -1.40
N ASP A 10 -14.31 9.28 -0.30
CA ASP A 10 -13.60 9.59 0.94
C ASP A 10 -12.70 8.42 1.41
N ALA A 11 -12.58 7.38 0.61
CA ALA A 11 -11.77 6.22 0.95
C ALA A 11 -10.27 6.55 0.95
N LEU A 12 -9.57 6.07 1.96
CA LEU A 12 -8.16 6.32 2.19
C LEU A 12 -7.40 4.99 2.24
N PRO A 13 -6.71 4.60 1.15
CA PRO A 13 -5.96 3.35 1.09
C PRO A 13 -4.77 3.35 2.03
N ILE A 14 -4.66 2.26 2.75
CA ILE A 14 -3.58 1.93 3.68
C ILE A 14 -2.99 0.60 3.22
N CYS A 15 -1.75 0.61 2.79
CA CYS A 15 -1.03 -0.56 2.27
C CYS A 15 0.19 -0.85 3.18
N PRO A 16 0.07 -1.76 4.14
CA PRO A 16 1.22 -2.19 4.92
C PRO A 16 2.18 -3.01 4.04
N ALA A 17 3.46 -2.66 4.06
CA ALA A 17 4.54 -3.42 3.43
C ALA A 17 5.50 -3.90 4.52
N TYR A 18 5.40 -5.19 4.83
CA TYR A 18 6.15 -5.85 5.89
C TYR A 18 6.96 -7.02 5.33
N LEU A 19 8.24 -7.05 5.60
CA LEU A 19 9.09 -8.19 5.25
C LEU A 19 9.12 -9.18 6.42
N TYR A 20 8.53 -10.34 6.21
CA TYR A 20 8.63 -11.46 7.13
C TYR A 20 10.07 -11.98 7.19
N SER A 21 10.64 -12.14 8.37
CA SER A 21 12.03 -12.61 8.55
C SER A 21 12.28 -13.96 7.88
N GLN A 22 11.25 -14.83 7.84
CA GLN A 22 11.27 -16.13 7.19
C GLN A 22 11.37 -16.04 5.67
N LEU A 23 11.06 -14.88 5.09
CA LEU A 23 11.09 -14.61 3.65
C LEU A 23 12.27 -13.74 3.22
N ALA A 24 13.20 -13.44 4.12
CA ALA A 24 14.38 -12.63 3.80
C ALA A 24 15.15 -13.16 2.57
N LYS A 25 15.20 -14.50 2.40
CA LYS A 25 15.83 -15.13 1.24
C LYS A 25 15.03 -15.04 -0.06
N ALA A 26 13.71 -14.83 0.02
CA ALA A 26 12.85 -14.62 -1.14
C ALA A 26 12.80 -13.14 -1.55
N CYS A 27 13.23 -12.23 -0.68
CA CYS A 27 13.35 -10.81 -0.97
C CYS A 27 14.41 -10.57 -2.05
N PRO A 28 14.13 -9.77 -3.09
CA PRO A 28 15.10 -9.51 -4.16
C PRO A 28 16.23 -8.56 -3.76
N LEU A 29 16.15 -7.97 -2.57
CA LEU A 29 17.17 -7.06 -2.07
C LEU A 29 18.37 -7.83 -1.48
N LYS A 30 19.53 -7.18 -1.46
CA LYS A 30 20.72 -7.74 -0.81
C LYS A 30 20.54 -7.82 0.71
N GLU A 31 21.14 -8.81 1.34
CA GLU A 31 21.06 -9.02 2.80
C GLU A 31 21.49 -7.79 3.61
N GLU A 32 22.52 -7.06 3.15
CA GLU A 32 22.99 -5.82 3.80
C GLU A 32 21.97 -4.67 3.76
N ILE A 33 21.02 -4.69 2.79
CA ILE A 33 19.93 -3.71 2.67
C ILE A 33 18.74 -4.13 3.52
N ILE A 34 18.44 -5.42 3.55
CA ILE A 34 17.36 -5.99 4.34
C ILE A 34 17.62 -5.74 5.84
N GLY A 35 18.86 -5.95 6.31
CA GLY A 35 19.22 -5.83 7.72
C GLY A 35 18.31 -6.68 8.61
N ASP A 36 17.68 -6.04 9.61
CA ASP A 36 16.71 -6.68 10.52
C ASP A 36 15.29 -6.76 9.93
N GLY A 37 15.12 -6.45 8.65
CA GLY A 37 13.82 -6.35 7.98
C GLY A 37 13.29 -4.92 7.92
N PHE A 38 12.11 -4.76 7.36
CA PHE A 38 11.42 -3.46 7.31
C PHE A 38 9.91 -3.64 7.52
N ASP A 39 9.32 -2.60 8.08
CA ASP A 39 7.88 -2.49 8.33
C ASP A 39 7.47 -1.05 8.02
N MET A 40 6.78 -0.82 6.92
CA MET A 40 6.29 0.48 6.52
C MET A 40 4.82 0.41 6.11
N VAL A 41 4.17 1.56 6.11
CA VAL A 41 2.80 1.71 5.62
C VAL A 41 2.78 2.80 4.56
N ILE A 42 2.25 2.49 3.39
CA ILE A 42 2.03 3.47 2.33
C ILE A 42 0.57 3.93 2.41
N VAL A 43 0.38 5.22 2.62
CA VAL A 43 -0.92 5.90 2.69
C VAL A 43 -1.08 6.71 1.41
N ARG A 44 -1.95 6.22 0.52
CA ARG A 44 -2.17 6.76 -0.82
C ARG A 44 -3.48 7.56 -0.84
N GLU A 45 -3.49 8.77 -1.39
CA GLU A 45 -4.73 9.45 -1.77
C GLU A 45 -5.31 8.72 -3.00
N LEU A 46 -6.60 8.39 -3.00
CA LEU A 46 -7.20 7.55 -4.06
C LEU A 46 -8.28 8.27 -4.87
N THR A 47 -8.78 9.41 -4.41
CA THR A 47 -10.01 10.00 -4.94
C THR A 47 -9.78 11.20 -5.87
N GLY A 48 -8.54 11.63 -6.00
CA GLY A 48 -8.13 12.77 -6.83
C GLY A 48 -7.00 12.46 -7.80
N GLY A 49 -6.35 13.50 -8.26
CA GLY A 49 -5.15 13.44 -9.07
C GLY A 49 -5.40 13.14 -10.54
N LEU A 50 -4.41 12.57 -11.18
CA LEU A 50 -4.39 12.32 -12.62
C LEU A 50 -5.49 11.36 -13.08
N TYR A 51 -5.81 10.35 -12.27
CA TYR A 51 -6.78 9.30 -12.63
C TYR A 51 -8.22 9.81 -12.73
N PHE A 52 -8.54 10.92 -12.08
CA PHE A 52 -9.88 11.52 -12.05
C PHE A 52 -9.93 12.90 -12.71
N GLY A 53 -8.80 13.42 -13.19
CA GLY A 53 -8.71 14.67 -13.89
C GLY A 53 -9.38 14.66 -15.27
N ALA A 54 -9.65 15.84 -15.80
CA ALA A 54 -10.14 15.99 -17.16
C ALA A 54 -9.10 15.47 -18.16
N ARG A 55 -9.56 14.74 -19.17
CA ARG A 55 -8.71 14.19 -20.22
C ARG A 55 -9.39 14.31 -21.58
N HIS A 56 -8.61 14.59 -22.59
CA HIS A 56 -9.09 14.63 -23.98
C HIS A 56 -7.93 14.44 -24.97
N THR A 57 -8.30 14.04 -26.16
CA THR A 57 -7.37 13.99 -27.30
C THR A 57 -7.98 14.82 -28.42
N GLU A 58 -7.22 15.77 -28.97
CA GLU A 58 -7.65 16.66 -30.02
C GLU A 58 -6.54 16.90 -31.05
N GLU A 59 -6.90 17.40 -32.22
CA GLU A 59 -5.93 17.81 -33.23
C GLU A 59 -5.60 19.29 -33.03
N VAL A 60 -4.34 19.60 -32.73
CA VAL A 60 -3.81 20.98 -32.61
C VAL A 60 -2.78 21.19 -33.70
N ASP A 61 -3.01 22.17 -34.56
CA ASP A 61 -2.11 22.52 -35.68
C ASP A 61 -1.75 21.34 -36.60
N GLY A 62 -2.72 20.43 -36.83
CA GLY A 62 -2.53 19.24 -37.67
C GLY A 62 -1.82 18.06 -36.94
N VAL A 63 -1.61 18.17 -35.63
CA VAL A 63 -0.95 17.11 -34.78
C VAL A 63 -1.91 16.63 -33.72
N MET A 64 -2.06 15.30 -33.61
CA MET A 64 -2.85 14.67 -32.53
C MET A 64 -2.18 14.92 -31.19
N THR A 65 -2.90 15.59 -30.28
CA THR A 65 -2.42 15.99 -28.96
C THR A 65 -3.34 15.41 -27.89
N ALA A 66 -2.76 14.68 -26.93
CA ALA A 66 -3.48 14.17 -25.75
C ALA A 66 -3.14 14.99 -24.51
N VAL A 67 -4.15 15.29 -23.70
CA VAL A 67 -4.01 16.05 -22.46
C VAL A 67 -4.66 15.29 -21.31
N ASP A 68 -3.91 15.08 -20.23
CA ASP A 68 -4.38 14.59 -18.95
C ASP A 68 -4.12 15.66 -17.88
N THR A 69 -5.13 15.94 -17.04
CA THR A 69 -5.03 17.00 -16.03
C THR A 69 -4.89 16.41 -14.64
N LEU A 70 -3.83 16.80 -13.94
CA LEU A 70 -3.62 16.44 -12.54
C LEU A 70 -4.11 17.59 -11.66
N THR A 71 -5.11 17.31 -10.81
CA THR A 71 -5.70 18.31 -9.89
C THR A 71 -5.81 17.76 -8.48
N TYR A 72 -5.47 18.61 -7.51
CA TYR A 72 -5.69 18.38 -6.08
C TYR A 72 -6.17 19.67 -5.43
N ASN A 73 -7.05 19.53 -4.45
CA ASN A 73 -7.47 20.64 -3.59
C ASN A 73 -7.02 20.41 -2.13
N GLU A 74 -7.03 21.47 -1.33
CA GLU A 74 -6.59 21.43 0.08
C GLU A 74 -7.36 20.43 0.93
N LYS A 75 -8.64 20.18 0.64
CA LYS A 75 -9.49 19.27 1.44
C LYS A 75 -9.08 17.81 1.25
N GLU A 76 -8.80 17.42 -0.01
CA GLU A 76 -8.32 16.08 -0.35
C GLU A 76 -6.98 15.80 0.32
N ILE A 77 -6.03 16.74 0.17
CA ILE A 77 -4.69 16.62 0.75
C ILE A 77 -4.75 16.55 2.29
N ARG A 78 -5.52 17.46 2.91
CA ARG A 78 -5.65 17.49 4.37
C ARG A 78 -6.24 16.20 4.93
N ARG A 79 -7.27 15.66 4.29
CA ARG A 79 -7.92 14.42 4.69
C ARG A 79 -6.93 13.26 4.77
N ILE A 80 -6.15 13.04 3.71
CA ILE A 80 -5.18 11.94 3.68
C ILE A 80 -3.98 12.19 4.59
N ALA A 81 -3.54 13.46 4.71
CA ALA A 81 -2.46 13.83 5.61
C ALA A 81 -2.81 13.53 7.06
N VAL A 82 -3.98 13.98 7.55
CA VAL A 82 -4.46 13.66 8.91
C VAL A 82 -4.42 12.15 9.16
N LYS A 83 -4.88 11.34 8.21
CA LYS A 83 -4.88 9.88 8.35
C LYS A 83 -3.46 9.31 8.45
N ALA A 84 -2.53 9.82 7.65
CA ALA A 84 -1.13 9.38 7.70
C ALA A 84 -0.49 9.73 9.05
N PHE A 85 -0.74 10.91 9.58
CA PHE A 85 -0.24 11.32 10.90
C PHE A 85 -0.88 10.52 12.04
N ASP A 86 -2.19 10.22 11.99
CA ASP A 86 -2.87 9.35 12.95
C ASP A 86 -2.29 7.94 12.99
N ILE A 87 -1.90 7.41 11.82
CA ILE A 87 -1.23 6.11 11.71
C ILE A 87 0.18 6.22 12.32
N ALA A 88 0.94 7.25 11.97
CA ALA A 88 2.29 7.46 12.48
C ALA A 88 2.33 7.59 14.01
N MET A 89 1.32 8.25 14.62
CA MET A 89 1.19 8.34 16.09
C MET A 89 1.12 6.99 16.79
N LYS A 90 0.63 5.96 16.10
CA LYS A 90 0.52 4.57 16.62
C LYS A 90 1.71 3.70 16.24
N ARG A 91 2.65 4.25 15.47
CA ARG A 91 3.85 3.56 14.96
C ARG A 91 5.12 4.27 15.45
N ARG A 92 6.14 4.39 14.60
CA ARG A 92 7.45 4.99 14.94
C ARG A 92 7.47 6.52 14.88
N LYS A 93 6.29 7.16 14.73
CA LYS A 93 6.12 8.62 14.69
C LYS A 93 6.92 9.32 13.60
N LYS A 94 6.97 8.73 12.41
CA LYS A 94 7.67 9.30 11.27
C LYS A 94 6.80 9.27 10.03
N VAL A 95 6.66 10.41 9.35
CA VAL A 95 5.99 10.56 8.07
C VAL A 95 6.97 11.04 7.00
N THR A 96 7.08 10.29 5.91
CA THR A 96 7.75 10.72 4.70
C THR A 96 6.70 11.10 3.65
N SER A 97 6.51 12.40 3.43
CA SER A 97 5.60 12.92 2.41
C SER A 97 6.29 12.92 1.05
N VAL A 98 5.72 12.17 0.10
CA VAL A 98 6.29 11.98 -1.23
C VAL A 98 5.55 12.85 -2.24
N ASP A 99 6.31 13.61 -3.01
CA ASP A 99 5.80 14.59 -3.97
C ASP A 99 6.74 14.81 -5.17
N LYS A 100 6.37 15.70 -6.08
CA LYS A 100 7.21 16.19 -7.17
C LYS A 100 7.24 17.72 -7.20
N ALA A 101 7.43 18.35 -6.03
CA ALA A 101 7.31 19.80 -5.84
C ALA A 101 8.31 20.63 -6.64
N ASN A 102 9.43 20.03 -7.08
CA ASN A 102 10.37 20.68 -7.98
C ASN A 102 9.81 20.92 -9.39
N VAL A 103 8.70 20.24 -9.77
CA VAL A 103 8.08 20.36 -11.10
C VAL A 103 6.62 20.79 -11.00
N LEU A 104 5.79 20.16 -10.16
CA LEU A 104 4.34 20.24 -10.17
C LEU A 104 3.80 21.25 -9.15
N ASP A 105 2.85 22.09 -9.58
CA ASP A 105 2.13 23.01 -8.68
C ASP A 105 1.24 22.24 -7.68
N SER A 106 0.59 21.17 -8.11
CA SER A 106 -0.18 20.29 -7.24
C SER A 106 0.68 19.73 -6.10
N SER A 107 1.92 19.34 -6.38
CA SER A 107 2.88 18.86 -5.37
C SER A 107 3.37 19.99 -4.44
N ARG A 108 3.48 21.21 -4.91
CA ARG A 108 3.79 22.39 -4.06
C ARG A 108 2.64 22.68 -3.08
N LEU A 109 1.39 22.61 -3.56
CA LEU A 109 0.22 22.71 -2.68
C LEU A 109 0.16 21.54 -1.70
N TRP A 110 0.44 20.31 -2.16
CA TRP A 110 0.51 19.12 -1.32
C TRP A 110 1.46 19.34 -0.13
N ARG A 111 2.69 19.74 -0.41
CA ARG A 111 3.71 19.98 0.62
C ARG A 111 3.26 21.02 1.63
N LYS A 112 2.72 22.15 1.16
CA LYS A 112 2.21 23.22 2.02
C LYS A 112 1.13 22.72 2.98
N VAL A 113 0.14 21.98 2.49
CA VAL A 113 -0.97 21.47 3.30
C VAL A 113 -0.49 20.40 4.29
N VAL A 114 0.42 19.51 3.88
CA VAL A 114 1.01 18.51 4.78
C VAL A 114 1.79 19.18 5.91
N GLU A 115 2.57 20.24 5.63
CA GLU A 115 3.28 21.03 6.64
C GLU A 115 2.31 21.74 7.61
N GLU A 116 1.15 22.17 7.13
CA GLU A 116 0.10 22.74 7.99
C GLU A 116 -0.49 21.70 8.94
N VAL A 117 -0.81 20.51 8.44
CA VAL A 117 -1.32 19.39 9.25
C VAL A 117 -0.28 18.94 10.29
N ALA A 118 1.00 18.88 9.91
CA ALA A 118 2.07 18.47 10.81
C ALA A 118 2.16 19.31 12.10
N LYS A 119 1.69 20.55 12.09
CA LYS A 119 1.68 21.42 13.29
C LYS A 119 0.78 20.88 14.40
N ASP A 120 -0.24 20.09 14.04
CA ASP A 120 -1.17 19.48 14.99
C ASP A 120 -0.60 18.17 15.57
N TYR A 121 0.54 17.67 15.01
CA TYR A 121 1.21 16.44 15.41
C TYR A 121 2.69 16.65 15.77
N PRO A 122 3.00 17.45 16.81
CA PRO A 122 4.38 17.85 17.13
C PRO A 122 5.31 16.69 17.50
N GLU A 123 4.75 15.51 17.81
CA GLU A 123 5.52 14.30 18.13
C GLU A 123 5.94 13.51 16.88
N VAL A 124 5.41 13.85 15.71
CA VAL A 124 5.69 13.12 14.45
C VAL A 124 6.76 13.87 13.67
N GLU A 125 7.83 13.17 13.35
CA GLU A 125 8.86 13.67 12.44
C GLU A 125 8.31 13.69 11.01
N LEU A 126 8.24 14.86 10.38
CA LEU A 126 7.89 15.02 8.97
C LEU A 126 9.15 15.23 8.13
N SER A 127 9.29 14.44 7.08
CA SER A 127 10.26 14.66 6.01
C SER A 127 9.57 14.71 4.64
N HIS A 128 10.14 15.43 3.68
CA HIS A 128 9.68 15.45 2.29
C HIS A 128 10.69 14.74 1.39
N MET A 129 10.18 13.96 0.45
CA MET A 129 11.02 13.26 -0.51
C MET A 129 10.41 13.37 -1.91
N LEU A 130 11.23 13.63 -2.93
CA LEU A 130 10.77 13.57 -4.30
C LEU A 130 10.51 12.12 -4.70
N VAL A 131 9.47 11.87 -5.48
CA VAL A 131 9.01 10.52 -5.82
C VAL A 131 10.08 9.65 -6.47
N ASP A 132 10.89 10.21 -7.35
CA ASP A 132 12.01 9.53 -7.99
C ASP A 132 13.09 9.10 -6.98
N ASN A 133 13.37 9.94 -5.99
CA ASN A 133 14.26 9.57 -4.90
C ASN A 133 13.60 8.52 -3.98
N CYS A 134 12.30 8.63 -3.71
CA CYS A 134 11.58 7.65 -2.89
C CYS A 134 11.66 6.25 -3.52
N ALA A 135 11.42 6.12 -4.82
CA ALA A 135 11.57 4.87 -5.55
C ALA A 135 12.98 4.28 -5.40
N MET A 136 14.04 5.09 -5.56
CA MET A 136 15.41 4.62 -5.31
C MET A 136 15.60 4.19 -3.85
N GLN A 137 15.08 4.93 -2.89
CA GLN A 137 15.27 4.67 -1.46
C GLN A 137 14.49 3.45 -0.96
N LEU A 138 13.36 3.11 -1.57
CA LEU A 138 12.65 1.85 -1.29
C LEU A 138 13.53 0.64 -1.57
N VAL A 139 14.34 0.68 -2.62
CA VAL A 139 15.29 -0.39 -2.98
C VAL A 139 16.58 -0.32 -2.18
N MET A 140 17.08 0.88 -1.87
CA MET A 140 18.41 1.07 -1.25
C MET A 140 18.37 1.06 0.28
N ASN A 141 17.30 1.51 0.90
CA ASN A 141 17.17 1.64 2.35
C ASN A 141 15.70 1.65 2.80
N PRO A 142 14.93 0.55 2.58
CA PRO A 142 13.51 0.48 2.93
C PRO A 142 13.24 0.66 4.42
N GLY A 143 14.17 0.25 5.29
CA GLY A 143 14.05 0.36 6.74
C GLY A 143 13.94 1.79 7.30
N GLN A 144 14.30 2.81 6.50
CA GLN A 144 14.15 4.20 6.91
C GLN A 144 12.69 4.67 6.97
N PHE A 145 11.78 4.01 6.23
CA PHE A 145 10.38 4.43 6.12
C PHE A 145 9.52 3.84 7.24
N ASP A 146 8.63 4.66 7.79
CA ASP A 146 7.58 4.26 8.72
C ASP A 146 6.21 4.45 8.07
N VAL A 147 5.81 5.70 7.82
CA VAL A 147 4.61 6.03 7.06
C VAL A 147 5.00 6.84 5.83
N VAL A 148 4.70 6.32 4.66
CA VAL A 148 4.88 7.01 3.37
C VAL A 148 3.54 7.61 2.97
N LEU A 149 3.46 8.92 2.87
CA LEU A 149 2.26 9.65 2.45
C LEU A 149 2.43 10.11 1.01
N THR A 150 1.48 9.77 0.14
CA THR A 150 1.61 10.05 -1.29
C THR A 150 0.29 10.34 -1.98
N GLU A 151 0.34 11.06 -3.10
CA GLU A 151 -0.77 11.26 -4.00
C GLU A 151 -1.07 9.96 -4.80
N ASN A 152 -2.15 9.98 -5.60
CA ASN A 152 -2.72 8.79 -6.22
C ASN A 152 -1.75 8.05 -7.15
N MET A 153 -1.26 8.69 -8.19
CA MET A 153 -0.40 8.04 -9.21
C MET A 153 0.96 7.61 -8.64
N PHE A 154 1.58 8.45 -7.81
CA PHE A 154 2.85 8.08 -7.18
C PHE A 154 2.66 6.92 -6.20
N GLY A 155 1.54 6.93 -5.46
CA GLY A 155 1.19 5.85 -4.55
C GLY A 155 0.96 4.52 -5.26
N ASP A 156 0.30 4.54 -6.43
CA ASP A 156 0.10 3.38 -7.27
C ASP A 156 1.44 2.71 -7.62
N ILE A 157 2.39 3.50 -8.11
CA ILE A 157 3.72 3.00 -8.51
C ILE A 157 4.52 2.52 -7.29
N LEU A 158 4.54 3.30 -6.21
CA LEU A 158 5.35 2.99 -5.03
C LEU A 158 4.80 1.81 -4.22
N THR A 159 3.48 1.54 -4.24
CA THR A 159 2.92 0.36 -3.59
C THR A 159 3.28 -0.91 -4.33
N ASP A 160 3.30 -0.89 -5.67
CA ASP A 160 3.73 -2.04 -6.47
C ASP A 160 5.23 -2.34 -6.23
N GLU A 161 6.07 -1.31 -6.21
CA GLU A 161 7.48 -1.45 -5.85
C GLU A 161 7.65 -1.99 -4.43
N GLY A 162 6.91 -1.45 -3.46
CA GLY A 162 6.87 -1.92 -2.09
C GLY A 162 6.46 -3.39 -1.99
N SER A 163 5.57 -3.86 -2.87
CA SER A 163 5.14 -5.25 -2.90
C SER A 163 6.27 -6.20 -3.32
N VAL A 164 7.02 -5.83 -4.32
CA VAL A 164 8.12 -6.66 -4.84
C VAL A 164 9.21 -6.84 -3.80
N ILE A 165 9.57 -5.79 -3.07
CA ILE A 165 10.62 -5.86 -2.05
C ILE A 165 10.22 -6.67 -0.80
N THR A 166 8.94 -6.93 -0.56
CA THR A 166 8.49 -7.84 0.52
C THR A 166 8.56 -9.31 0.13
N GLY A 167 8.92 -9.62 -1.11
CA GLY A 167 9.09 -10.97 -1.64
C GLY A 167 7.92 -11.48 -2.48
N SER A 168 6.71 -10.97 -2.32
CA SER A 168 5.55 -11.31 -3.17
C SER A 168 4.40 -10.33 -3.04
N MET A 169 3.78 -9.99 -4.16
CA MET A 169 2.50 -9.24 -4.20
C MET A 169 1.38 -9.97 -3.45
N GLY A 170 1.43 -11.30 -3.37
CA GLY A 170 0.47 -12.13 -2.64
C GLY A 170 0.53 -12.00 -1.11
N LEU A 171 1.38 -11.12 -0.58
CA LEU A 171 1.52 -10.83 0.86
C LEU A 171 1.01 -9.46 1.27
N LEU A 172 0.69 -8.58 0.33
CA LEU A 172 0.28 -7.22 0.65
C LEU A 172 -1.24 -7.05 0.69
N PRO A 173 -1.80 -6.86 1.89
CA PRO A 173 -3.18 -6.44 2.05
C PRO A 173 -3.32 -4.96 1.76
N SER A 174 -4.54 -4.52 1.51
CA SER A 174 -4.91 -3.11 1.57
C SER A 174 -6.27 -2.89 2.21
N ALA A 175 -6.46 -1.67 2.71
CA ALA A 175 -7.73 -1.19 3.23
C ALA A 175 -7.98 0.21 2.69
N SER A 176 -9.08 0.41 2.00
CA SER A 176 -9.60 1.72 1.62
C SER A 176 -10.70 2.10 2.60
N ILE A 177 -10.36 2.94 3.57
CA ILE A 177 -11.25 3.27 4.69
C ILE A 177 -11.99 4.58 4.39
N GLY A 178 -13.30 4.48 4.17
CA GLY A 178 -14.18 5.62 3.98
C GLY A 178 -15.07 5.89 5.18
N THR A 179 -15.76 7.02 5.18
CA THR A 179 -16.68 7.42 6.24
C THR A 179 -17.90 6.49 6.35
N TYR A 180 -18.42 6.02 5.21
CA TYR A 180 -19.63 5.18 5.15
C TYR A 180 -19.35 3.77 4.67
N THR A 181 -18.39 3.61 3.78
CA THR A 181 -18.08 2.32 3.16
C THR A 181 -16.57 2.17 3.13
N SER A 182 -16.10 0.98 3.51
CA SER A 182 -14.69 0.60 3.42
C SER A 182 -14.54 -0.62 2.54
N VAL A 183 -13.44 -0.69 1.79
CA VAL A 183 -13.07 -1.85 0.98
C VAL A 183 -11.78 -2.44 1.52
N PHE A 184 -11.75 -3.76 1.64
CA PHE A 184 -10.58 -4.51 2.10
C PHE A 184 -10.26 -5.55 1.05
N GLU A 185 -9.13 -5.40 0.39
CA GLU A 185 -8.72 -6.23 -0.74
C GLU A 185 -7.20 -6.33 -0.80
N PRO A 186 -6.64 -7.37 -1.46
CA PRO A 186 -5.23 -7.37 -1.81
C PRO A 186 -4.87 -6.19 -2.69
N ILE A 187 -3.62 -5.72 -2.62
CA ILE A 187 -3.12 -4.65 -3.50
C ILE A 187 -3.04 -5.10 -4.96
N HIS A 188 -2.77 -6.39 -5.18
CA HIS A 188 -2.63 -6.96 -6.53
C HIS A 188 -3.98 -7.12 -7.24
N GLY A 189 -3.96 -7.00 -8.57
CA GLY A 189 -5.12 -7.28 -9.42
C GLY A 189 -5.48 -8.76 -9.50
N SER A 190 -6.51 -9.08 -10.29
CA SER A 190 -6.86 -10.44 -10.63
C SER A 190 -5.81 -11.04 -11.57
N TRP A 191 -5.58 -12.35 -11.43
CA TRP A 191 -4.67 -13.09 -12.30
C TRP A 191 -5.47 -14.13 -13.16
N PRO A 192 -6.12 -13.66 -14.26
CA PRO A 192 -7.03 -14.50 -15.04
C PRO A 192 -6.36 -15.75 -15.62
N GLN A 193 -5.06 -15.67 -15.94
CA GLN A 193 -4.28 -16.78 -16.51
C GLN A 193 -4.12 -17.94 -15.52
N ALA A 194 -4.19 -17.69 -14.22
CA ALA A 194 -4.09 -18.69 -13.16
C ALA A 194 -5.45 -19.20 -12.67
N ALA A 195 -6.56 -18.72 -13.24
CA ALA A 195 -7.89 -19.11 -12.82
C ALA A 195 -8.08 -20.64 -12.89
N GLY A 196 -8.56 -21.23 -11.80
CA GLY A 196 -8.80 -22.68 -11.67
C GLY A 196 -7.54 -23.54 -11.46
N GLN A 197 -6.34 -22.97 -11.44
CA GLN A 197 -5.09 -23.73 -11.26
C GLN A 197 -4.74 -23.98 -9.77
N ASN A 198 -5.39 -23.30 -8.84
CA ASN A 198 -5.16 -23.44 -7.39
C ASN A 198 -3.71 -23.13 -6.95
N ILE A 199 -3.08 -22.12 -7.56
CA ILE A 199 -1.67 -21.77 -7.35
C ILE A 199 -1.46 -20.37 -6.77
N ALA A 200 -2.50 -19.51 -6.75
CA ALA A 200 -2.39 -18.15 -6.24
C ALA A 200 -2.17 -18.13 -4.73
N ASN A 201 -1.34 -17.19 -4.26
CA ASN A 201 -1.12 -16.99 -2.84
C ASN A 201 -2.36 -16.33 -2.19
N PRO A 202 -3.00 -16.95 -1.18
CA PRO A 202 -4.21 -16.40 -0.56
C PRO A 202 -3.93 -15.41 0.58
N LEU A 203 -2.67 -15.26 1.00
CA LEU A 203 -2.32 -14.60 2.25
C LEU A 203 -2.62 -13.10 2.26
N ALA A 204 -2.48 -12.40 1.12
CA ALA A 204 -2.88 -11.00 1.03
C ALA A 204 -4.38 -10.82 1.30
N THR A 205 -5.24 -11.72 0.80
CA THR A 205 -6.68 -11.70 1.08
C THR A 205 -6.99 -11.99 2.55
N VAL A 206 -6.29 -12.97 3.13
CA VAL A 206 -6.41 -13.31 4.56
C VAL A 206 -5.99 -12.11 5.44
N LEU A 207 -4.90 -11.46 5.10
CA LEU A 207 -4.42 -10.26 5.81
C LEU A 207 -5.36 -9.05 5.60
N SER A 208 -5.98 -8.92 4.42
CA SER A 208 -7.01 -7.90 4.19
C SER A 208 -8.25 -8.15 5.06
N ALA A 209 -8.63 -9.41 5.27
CA ALA A 209 -9.68 -9.76 6.24
C ALA A 209 -9.28 -9.38 7.66
N ALA A 210 -8.03 -9.59 8.08
CA ALA A 210 -7.53 -9.13 9.37
C ALA A 210 -7.65 -7.60 9.52
N MET A 211 -7.32 -6.83 8.46
CA MET A 211 -7.51 -5.38 8.46
C MET A 211 -9.00 -5.01 8.58
N MET A 212 -9.90 -5.75 7.95
CA MET A 212 -11.35 -5.54 8.08
C MET A 212 -11.81 -5.73 9.54
N PHE A 213 -11.39 -6.80 10.20
CA PHE A 213 -11.70 -7.03 11.61
C PHE A 213 -11.18 -5.89 12.49
N GLU A 214 -9.96 -5.43 12.25
CA GLU A 214 -9.35 -4.37 13.04
C GLU A 214 -9.99 -3.00 12.80
N TYR A 215 -10.10 -2.57 11.53
CA TYR A 215 -10.48 -1.19 11.20
C TYR A 215 -11.97 -0.97 11.06
N ALA A 216 -12.74 -1.95 10.55
CA ALA A 216 -14.18 -1.79 10.40
C ALA A 216 -14.96 -2.24 11.63
N PHE A 217 -14.54 -3.31 12.28
CA PHE A 217 -15.27 -3.91 13.39
C PHE A 217 -14.63 -3.67 14.76
N ASN A 218 -13.42 -3.11 14.81
CA ASN A 218 -12.63 -2.91 16.04
C ASN A 218 -12.37 -4.23 16.83
N LEU A 219 -12.30 -5.35 16.12
CA LEU A 219 -12.03 -6.69 16.62
C LEU A 219 -10.52 -6.98 16.51
N LYS A 220 -9.75 -6.41 17.44
CA LYS A 220 -8.28 -6.43 17.40
C LYS A 220 -7.69 -7.79 17.74
N ASP A 221 -8.34 -8.52 18.62
CA ASP A 221 -7.87 -9.86 19.06
C ASP A 221 -8.05 -10.85 17.91
N GLU A 222 -9.17 -10.80 17.20
CA GLU A 222 -9.43 -11.62 16.02
C GLU A 222 -8.46 -11.28 14.87
N ALA A 223 -8.21 -9.99 14.64
CA ALA A 223 -7.23 -9.55 13.66
C ALA A 223 -5.82 -10.04 14.00
N SER A 224 -5.44 -10.02 15.28
CA SER A 224 -4.15 -10.52 15.75
C SER A 224 -4.03 -12.03 15.60
N LEU A 225 -5.12 -12.79 15.86
CA LEU A 225 -5.16 -14.23 15.66
C LEU A 225 -4.92 -14.59 14.18
N ILE A 226 -5.60 -13.91 13.26
CA ILE A 226 -5.41 -14.14 11.81
C ILE A 226 -3.96 -13.85 11.39
N ARG A 227 -3.38 -12.73 11.85
CA ARG A 227 -1.97 -12.42 11.57
C ARG A 227 -1.02 -13.46 12.17
N GLY A 228 -1.32 -13.94 13.39
CA GLY A 228 -0.57 -15.01 14.04
C GLY A 228 -0.62 -16.33 13.26
N ALA A 229 -1.77 -16.66 12.66
CA ALA A 229 -1.89 -17.83 11.78
C ALA A 229 -1.02 -17.69 10.52
N VAL A 230 -0.96 -16.50 9.93
CA VAL A 230 -0.07 -16.23 8.78
C VAL A 230 1.40 -16.37 9.18
N ASP A 231 1.82 -15.78 10.31
CA ASP A 231 3.17 -15.94 10.84
C ASP A 231 3.52 -17.41 11.09
N ALA A 232 2.59 -18.15 11.68
CA ALA A 232 2.77 -19.57 11.97
C ALA A 232 2.90 -20.40 10.67
N SER A 233 2.15 -20.07 9.60
CA SER A 233 2.30 -20.73 8.30
C SER A 233 3.68 -20.51 7.71
N MET A 234 4.24 -19.29 7.85
CA MET A 234 5.61 -18.97 7.42
C MET A 234 6.64 -19.81 8.19
N ASN A 235 6.48 -19.95 9.51
CA ASN A 235 7.36 -20.75 10.36
C ASN A 235 7.26 -22.26 10.08
N ALA A 236 6.07 -22.73 9.68
CA ALA A 236 5.83 -24.12 9.32
C ALA A 236 6.21 -24.44 7.86
N ASN A 237 6.73 -23.48 7.09
CA ASN A 237 7.02 -23.59 5.65
C ASN A 237 5.78 -23.98 4.81
N VAL A 238 4.58 -23.61 5.25
CA VAL A 238 3.33 -23.81 4.48
C VAL A 238 3.12 -22.59 3.61
N ARG A 239 3.69 -22.63 2.41
CA ARG A 239 3.81 -21.49 1.49
C ARG A 239 3.45 -21.87 0.06
N THR A 240 2.91 -20.93 -0.69
CA THR A 240 2.73 -21.05 -2.14
C THR A 240 4.04 -20.87 -2.89
N ALA A 241 4.06 -21.24 -4.15
CA ALA A 241 5.29 -21.28 -4.96
C ALA A 241 5.99 -19.93 -5.13
N ASP A 242 5.26 -18.81 -5.07
CA ASP A 242 5.78 -17.43 -5.21
C ASP A 242 6.67 -16.99 -4.02
N ILE A 243 6.45 -17.59 -2.85
CA ILE A 243 7.20 -17.29 -1.62
C ILE A 243 7.94 -18.52 -1.05
N GLN A 244 8.07 -19.54 -1.89
CA GLN A 244 8.83 -20.72 -1.55
C GLN A 244 10.34 -20.42 -1.55
N ILE A 245 11.07 -21.04 -0.62
CA ILE A 245 12.53 -21.02 -0.62
C ILE A 245 13.04 -22.26 -1.36
N ASP A 246 14.13 -22.11 -2.08
CA ASP A 246 14.73 -23.19 -2.90
C ASP A 246 14.87 -24.51 -2.12
N GLY A 247 14.35 -25.58 -2.71
CA GLY A 247 14.40 -26.92 -2.14
C GLY A 247 13.27 -27.29 -1.19
N GLU A 248 12.36 -26.36 -0.87
CA GLU A 248 11.18 -26.65 -0.04
C GLU A 248 9.97 -27.08 -0.89
N LYS A 249 9.00 -27.77 -0.29
CA LYS A 249 7.72 -28.10 -0.92
C LYS A 249 6.87 -26.83 -1.03
N SER A 250 6.27 -26.57 -2.20
CA SER A 250 5.21 -25.59 -2.35
C SER A 250 3.83 -26.20 -2.09
N PHE A 251 2.92 -25.37 -1.60
CA PHE A 251 1.54 -25.70 -1.31
C PHE A 251 0.60 -24.95 -2.26
N SER A 252 -0.56 -25.53 -2.53
CA SER A 252 -1.61 -24.90 -3.32
C SER A 252 -2.35 -23.82 -2.50
N THR A 253 -3.13 -22.96 -3.17
CA THR A 253 -3.99 -21.95 -2.55
C THR A 253 -4.87 -22.56 -1.46
N SER A 254 -5.54 -23.70 -1.78
CA SER A 254 -6.45 -24.35 -0.83
C SER A 254 -5.73 -25.03 0.33
N GLU A 255 -4.55 -25.60 0.13
CA GLU A 255 -3.77 -26.18 1.23
C GLU A 255 -3.33 -25.10 2.23
N VAL A 256 -2.83 -23.95 1.74
CA VAL A 256 -2.46 -22.82 2.61
C VAL A 256 -3.71 -22.26 3.31
N GLY A 257 -4.81 -22.03 2.59
CA GLY A 257 -6.04 -21.53 3.17
C GLY A 257 -6.61 -22.45 4.25
N ASN A 258 -6.66 -23.77 4.02
CA ASN A 258 -7.12 -24.74 4.99
C ASN A 258 -6.23 -24.74 6.24
N TRP A 259 -4.90 -24.69 6.05
CA TRP A 259 -3.97 -24.62 7.15
C TRP A 259 -4.20 -23.41 8.08
N ILE A 260 -4.49 -22.24 7.49
CA ILE A 260 -4.81 -21.01 8.24
C ILE A 260 -6.12 -21.16 9.02
N VAL A 261 -7.11 -21.86 8.47
CA VAL A 261 -8.41 -22.08 9.15
C VAL A 261 -8.30 -23.09 10.29
N ASP A 262 -7.42 -24.07 10.14
CA ASP A 262 -7.22 -25.14 11.13
C ASP A 262 -6.30 -24.70 12.30
N PHE A 263 -5.61 -23.54 12.17
CA PHE A 263 -4.75 -22.95 13.20
C PHE A 263 -5.55 -22.35 14.36
#